data_be63794b524839cd99b5cfae2bf8d335
#
_entry.id   be63794b524839cd99b5cfae2bf8d335
#
_cell.length_a   1.000
_cell.length_b   1.000
_cell.length_c   1.000
_cell.angle_alpha   90.00
_cell.angle_beta   90.00
_cell.angle_gamma   90.00
#
_symmetry.space_group_name_H-M   'P 1'
#
loop_
_entity.id
_entity.type
_entity.pdbx_description
1 polymer ?
#
loop_
_entity_poly.entity_id
_entity_poly.type
_entity_poly.pdbx_seq_one_letter_code
_entity_poly.pdbx_strand_id
1 'polypeptide(L)'
;MWYDPSSNVVVYNSPDPLALAAALPEARQLTNGYVGVPASLPNLATLANLGLTIPRVMDHRYDWPIHPSKRPLAHQKTMANFMATHPRSWNLSDMGTMKTLSALWAADYVMSQYPRGTCRCLIVAPLSTLQR
;
A
#
# COMPACT_ATOMS: atom_id res chain seq x y z
N MET A 1 9.20 -2.52 -14.39
CA MET A 1 8.86 -2.85 -12.99
C MET A 1 7.91 -4.03 -12.98
N TRP A 2 8.13 -5.01 -12.11
CA TRP A 2 7.17 -6.06 -11.76
C TRP A 2 7.24 -6.38 -10.27
N TYR A 3 6.19 -7.01 -9.74
CA TYR A 3 6.12 -7.45 -8.35
C TYR A 3 6.06 -8.97 -8.30
N ASP A 4 6.89 -9.57 -7.48
CA ASP A 4 6.86 -10.99 -7.16
C ASP A 4 6.17 -11.22 -5.81
N PRO A 5 4.92 -11.72 -5.78
CA PRO A 5 4.20 -11.96 -4.55
C PRO A 5 4.81 -13.06 -3.68
N SER A 6 5.54 -14.01 -4.27
CA SER A 6 6.10 -15.15 -3.56
C SER A 6 7.27 -14.75 -2.67
N SER A 7 8.14 -13.90 -3.15
CA SER A 7 9.28 -13.34 -2.41
C SER A 7 8.97 -12.00 -1.73
N ASN A 8 7.81 -11.41 -2.03
CA ASN A 8 7.43 -10.04 -1.61
C ASN A 8 8.45 -8.98 -2.04
N VAL A 9 8.90 -9.04 -3.27
CA VAL A 9 9.92 -8.15 -3.83
C VAL A 9 9.37 -7.41 -5.06
N VAL A 10 9.62 -6.12 -5.12
CA VAL A 10 9.42 -5.31 -6.33
C VAL A 10 10.73 -5.22 -7.08
N VAL A 11 10.69 -5.50 -8.36
CA VAL A 11 11.89 -5.46 -9.22
C VAL A 11 11.77 -4.30 -10.20
N TYR A 12 12.75 -3.43 -10.16
CA TYR A 12 12.89 -2.30 -11.08
C TYR A 12 14.05 -2.52 -12.05
N ASN A 13 13.84 -2.15 -13.30
CA ASN A 13 14.92 -1.90 -14.23
C ASN A 13 15.30 -0.41 -14.09
N SER A 14 16.46 -0.12 -13.54
CA SER A 14 16.92 1.24 -13.26
C SER A 14 18.09 1.61 -14.17
N PRO A 15 18.11 2.82 -14.72
CA PRO A 15 19.29 3.33 -15.44
C PRO A 15 20.48 3.55 -14.49
N ASP A 16 20.21 3.79 -13.20
CA ASP A 16 21.21 3.86 -12.14
C ASP A 16 20.84 2.92 -10.98
N PRO A 17 21.22 1.62 -11.09
CA PRO A 17 20.92 0.62 -10.06
C PRO A 17 21.63 0.90 -8.74
N LEU A 18 22.81 1.52 -8.79
CA LEU A 18 23.60 1.84 -7.59
C LEU A 18 22.92 2.93 -6.75
N ALA A 19 22.51 4.02 -7.39
CA ALA A 19 21.80 5.10 -6.71
C ALA A 19 20.48 4.62 -6.10
N LEU A 20 19.70 3.80 -6.83
CA LEU A 20 18.46 3.25 -6.31
C LEU A 20 18.71 2.30 -5.12
N ALA A 21 19.71 1.45 -5.20
CA ALA A 21 20.07 0.54 -4.10
C ALA A 21 20.62 1.31 -2.88
N ALA A 22 21.34 2.41 -3.09
CA ALA A 22 21.85 3.26 -2.01
C ALA A 22 20.73 4.02 -1.27
N ALA A 23 19.64 4.38 -1.98
CA ALA A 23 18.50 5.06 -1.40
C ALA A 23 17.62 4.15 -0.51
N LEU A 24 17.78 2.83 -0.62
CA LEU A 24 16.94 1.82 0.03
C LEU A 24 17.83 0.77 0.70
N PRO A 25 18.02 0.80 2.02
CA PRO A 25 18.97 -0.07 2.74
C PRO A 25 18.77 -1.57 2.52
N GLU A 26 17.54 -1.99 2.24
CA GLU A 26 17.19 -3.40 2.01
C GLU A 26 17.20 -3.79 0.53
N ALA A 27 17.45 -2.85 -0.37
CA ALA A 27 17.48 -3.14 -1.80
C ALA A 27 18.73 -3.94 -2.17
N ARG A 28 18.57 -4.84 -3.13
CA ARG A 28 19.66 -5.67 -3.66
C ARG A 28 19.79 -5.48 -5.16
N GLN A 29 21.00 -5.23 -5.59
CA GLN A 29 21.31 -5.30 -7.01
C GLN A 29 21.14 -6.74 -7.52
N LEU A 30 20.45 -6.86 -8.63
CA LEU A 30 20.30 -8.10 -9.39
C LEU A 30 21.15 -8.01 -10.66
N THR A 31 21.21 -9.10 -11.41
CA THR A 31 21.89 -9.11 -12.71
C THR A 31 21.20 -8.17 -13.72
N ASN A 32 21.96 -7.67 -14.69
CA ASN A 32 21.45 -6.90 -15.84
C ASN A 32 20.75 -5.56 -15.50
N GLY A 33 21.23 -4.84 -14.48
CA GLY A 33 20.70 -3.51 -14.16
C GLY A 33 19.37 -3.51 -13.40
N TYR A 34 18.93 -4.64 -12.91
CA TYR A 34 17.75 -4.75 -12.06
C TYR A 34 18.08 -4.55 -10.59
N VAL A 35 17.12 -3.98 -9.87
CA VAL A 35 17.18 -3.81 -8.41
C VAL A 35 15.94 -4.45 -7.80
N GLY A 36 16.15 -5.39 -6.89
CA GLY A 36 15.09 -5.99 -6.08
C GLY A 36 14.93 -5.23 -4.76
N VAL A 37 13.72 -4.78 -4.48
CA VAL A 37 13.36 -4.04 -3.28
C VAL A 37 12.28 -4.80 -2.52
N PRO A 38 12.50 -5.18 -1.25
CA PRO A 38 11.44 -5.77 -0.43
C PRO A 38 10.22 -4.83 -0.37
N ALA A 39 9.02 -5.36 -0.62
CA ALA A 39 7.79 -4.58 -0.67
C ALA A 39 7.23 -4.27 0.73
N SER A 40 8.10 -3.85 1.64
CA SER A 40 7.69 -3.30 2.95
C SER A 40 7.08 -1.91 2.78
N LEU A 41 6.16 -1.52 3.69
CA LEU A 41 5.52 -0.19 3.61
C LEU A 41 6.53 0.97 3.60
N PRO A 42 7.61 0.98 4.42
CA PRO A 42 8.62 2.02 4.36
C PRO A 42 9.33 2.10 3.00
N ASN A 43 9.68 0.95 2.41
CA ASN A 43 10.32 0.91 1.10
C ASN A 43 9.38 1.40 0.00
N LEU A 44 8.11 0.98 0.02
CA LEU A 44 7.11 1.44 -0.94
C LEU A 44 6.86 2.96 -0.83
N ALA A 45 6.82 3.50 0.38
CA ALA A 45 6.71 4.95 0.60
C ALA A 45 7.94 5.70 0.07
N THR A 46 9.15 5.17 0.26
CA THR A 46 10.37 5.75 -0.28
C THR A 46 10.38 5.72 -1.81
N LEU A 47 9.99 4.60 -2.42
CA LEU A 47 9.86 4.48 -3.88
C LEU A 47 8.83 5.48 -4.44
N ALA A 48 7.69 5.66 -3.77
CA ALA A 48 6.69 6.66 -4.14
C ALA A 48 7.25 8.09 -4.09
N ASN A 49 8.00 8.42 -3.03
CA ASN A 49 8.65 9.73 -2.88
C ASN A 49 9.72 9.99 -3.95
N LEU A 50 10.36 8.93 -4.47
CA LEU A 50 11.27 9.01 -5.60
C LEU A 50 10.56 9.13 -6.96
N GLY A 51 9.22 9.19 -6.97
CA GLY A 51 8.41 9.29 -8.18
C GLY A 51 8.29 7.98 -8.97
N LEU A 52 8.67 6.85 -8.36
CA LEU A 52 8.57 5.55 -9.00
C LEU A 52 7.16 4.97 -8.89
N THR A 53 6.75 4.23 -9.89
CA THR A 53 5.46 3.53 -9.87
C THR A 53 5.47 2.45 -8.79
N ILE A 54 4.41 2.43 -7.95
CA ILE A 54 4.26 1.45 -6.88
C ILE A 54 3.31 0.33 -7.32
N PRO A 55 3.68 -0.95 -7.13
CA PRO A 55 2.78 -2.06 -7.42
C PRO A 55 1.62 -2.11 -6.42
N ARG A 56 0.52 -2.70 -6.84
CA ARG A 56 -0.68 -2.88 -6.01
C ARG A 56 -0.53 -4.11 -5.11
N VAL A 57 0.34 -4.01 -4.11
CA VAL A 57 0.72 -5.13 -3.23
C VAL A 57 -0.46 -5.75 -2.47
N MET A 58 -1.45 -4.95 -2.07
CA MET A 58 -2.63 -5.46 -1.38
C MET A 58 -3.47 -6.40 -2.26
N ASP A 59 -3.45 -6.26 -3.58
CA ASP A 59 -4.20 -7.15 -4.48
C ASP A 59 -3.74 -8.62 -4.37
N HIS A 60 -2.51 -8.85 -3.89
CA HIS A 60 -1.90 -10.16 -3.77
C HIS A 60 -1.79 -10.64 -2.30
N ARG A 61 -1.96 -9.76 -1.33
CA ARG A 61 -1.64 -10.03 0.08
C ARG A 61 -2.73 -9.65 1.06
N TYR A 62 -3.91 -9.24 0.59
CA TYR A 62 -5.01 -8.82 1.45
C TYR A 62 -6.33 -9.41 0.99
N ASP A 63 -7.10 -9.97 1.92
CA ASP A 63 -8.31 -10.76 1.64
C ASP A 63 -9.54 -9.91 1.32
N TRP A 64 -9.47 -8.59 1.44
CA TRP A 64 -10.56 -7.66 1.18
C TRP A 64 -11.84 -7.98 1.95
N PRO A 65 -11.81 -7.99 3.30
CA PRO A 65 -12.96 -8.39 4.10
C PRO A 65 -14.17 -7.50 3.83
N ILE A 66 -15.28 -8.12 3.43
CA ILE A 66 -16.53 -7.47 3.10
C ILE A 66 -17.70 -8.43 3.37
N HIS A 67 -18.91 -7.89 3.51
CA HIS A 67 -20.09 -8.71 3.69
C HIS A 67 -20.25 -9.73 2.54
N PRO A 68 -20.58 -11.00 2.82
CA PRO A 68 -20.60 -12.09 1.82
C PRO A 68 -21.45 -11.83 0.56
N SER A 69 -22.52 -10.99 0.70
CA SER A 69 -23.38 -10.62 -0.44
C SER A 69 -22.79 -9.52 -1.34
N LYS A 70 -21.62 -8.99 -1.01
CA LYS A 70 -21.00 -7.87 -1.75
C LYS A 70 -19.64 -8.27 -2.30
N ARG A 71 -19.14 -7.50 -3.27
CA ARG A 71 -17.80 -7.68 -3.83
C ARG A 71 -17.02 -6.36 -3.76
N PRO A 72 -15.72 -6.41 -3.46
CA PRO A 72 -14.87 -5.25 -3.53
C PRO A 72 -14.85 -4.66 -4.95
N LEU A 73 -15.08 -3.36 -5.08
CA LEU A 73 -15.03 -2.68 -6.36
C LEU A 73 -13.57 -2.30 -6.72
N ALA A 74 -13.25 -2.27 -8.00
CA ALA A 74 -11.88 -2.01 -8.47
C ALA A 74 -11.34 -0.67 -7.96
N HIS A 75 -12.15 0.41 -7.99
CA HIS A 75 -11.73 1.72 -7.49
C HIS A 75 -11.49 1.74 -5.97
N GLN A 76 -12.25 0.96 -5.19
CA GLN A 76 -12.03 0.84 -3.74
C GLN A 76 -10.68 0.18 -3.43
N LYS A 77 -10.33 -0.89 -4.15
CA LYS A 77 -9.03 -1.55 -4.05
C LYS A 77 -7.88 -0.62 -4.44
N THR A 78 -8.06 0.13 -5.53
CA THR A 78 -7.07 1.14 -5.96
C THR A 78 -6.84 2.21 -4.90
N MET A 79 -7.94 2.74 -4.32
CA MET A 79 -7.86 3.72 -3.23
C MET A 79 -7.15 3.16 -1.99
N ALA A 80 -7.51 1.95 -1.56
CA ALA A 80 -6.89 1.31 -0.40
C ALA A 80 -5.39 1.07 -0.61
N ASN A 81 -4.98 0.55 -1.77
CA ASN A 81 -3.57 0.40 -2.12
C ASN A 81 -2.82 1.74 -2.08
N PHE A 82 -3.41 2.80 -2.64
CA PHE A 82 -2.81 4.13 -2.61
C PHE A 82 -2.61 4.63 -1.18
N MET A 83 -3.66 4.60 -0.35
CA MET A 83 -3.58 5.07 1.03
C MET A 83 -2.63 4.25 1.90
N ALA A 84 -2.53 2.94 1.69
CA ALA A 84 -1.60 2.08 2.43
C ALA A 84 -0.13 2.36 2.10
N THR A 85 0.18 2.75 0.85
CA THR A 85 1.55 2.97 0.38
C THR A 85 2.00 4.43 0.43
N HIS A 86 1.07 5.37 0.65
CA HIS A 86 1.34 6.80 0.74
C HIS A 86 0.95 7.32 2.14
N PRO A 87 1.89 7.38 3.09
CA PRO A 87 1.60 7.69 4.51
C PRO A 87 0.91 9.04 4.75
N ARG A 88 1.05 9.97 3.81
CA ARG A 88 0.42 11.30 3.86
C ARG A 88 -0.42 11.50 2.62
N SER A 89 -1.61 10.91 2.60
CA SER A 89 -2.51 10.95 1.44
C SER A 89 -3.88 11.50 1.81
N TRP A 90 -4.52 12.13 0.83
CA TRP A 90 -5.90 12.60 0.90
C TRP A 90 -6.74 11.84 -0.12
N ASN A 91 -7.93 11.47 0.29
CA ASN A 91 -8.91 10.86 -0.61
C ASN A 91 -10.01 11.86 -0.92
N LEU A 92 -9.91 12.53 -2.06
CA LEU A 92 -10.84 13.54 -2.55
C LEU A 92 -11.87 12.99 -3.54
N SER A 93 -12.09 11.68 -3.54
CA SER A 93 -13.11 11.06 -4.41
C SER A 93 -14.51 11.61 -4.12
N ASP A 94 -15.41 11.53 -5.09
CA ASP A 94 -16.79 12.00 -5.00
C ASP A 94 -17.58 11.32 -3.87
N MET A 95 -18.67 11.95 -3.45
CA MET A 95 -19.60 11.37 -2.47
C MET A 95 -20.19 10.06 -3.01
N GLY A 96 -20.44 9.09 -2.13
CA GLY A 96 -20.99 7.79 -2.52
C GLY A 96 -19.97 6.76 -3.02
N THR A 97 -18.69 7.10 -3.19
CA THR A 97 -17.64 6.17 -3.66
C THR A 97 -17.15 5.18 -2.61
N MET A 98 -17.84 5.07 -1.48
CA MET A 98 -17.51 4.16 -0.37
C MET A 98 -16.08 4.32 0.17
N LYS A 99 -15.61 5.57 0.30
CA LYS A 99 -14.27 5.94 0.79
C LYS A 99 -13.92 5.32 2.15
N THR A 100 -14.90 5.28 3.05
CA THR A 100 -14.73 4.76 4.40
C THR A 100 -14.23 3.32 4.41
N LEU A 101 -14.82 2.45 3.57
CA LEU A 101 -14.39 1.05 3.48
C LEU A 101 -12.96 0.93 2.95
N SER A 102 -12.61 1.72 1.92
CA SER A 102 -11.24 1.74 1.39
C SER A 102 -10.22 2.22 2.42
N ALA A 103 -10.58 3.22 3.24
CA ALA A 103 -9.73 3.71 4.32
C ALA A 103 -9.56 2.68 5.44
N LEU A 104 -10.64 1.98 5.80
CA LEU A 104 -10.58 0.89 6.79
C LEU A 104 -9.70 -0.26 6.31
N TRP A 105 -9.82 -0.67 5.06
CA TRP A 105 -8.94 -1.70 4.48
C TRP A 105 -7.47 -1.27 4.46
N ALA A 106 -7.19 -0.02 4.10
CA ALA A 106 -5.83 0.49 4.14
C ALA A 106 -5.27 0.49 5.58
N ALA A 107 -6.05 0.95 6.56
CA ALA A 107 -5.65 0.97 7.95
C ALA A 107 -5.42 -0.45 8.51
N ASP A 108 -6.34 -1.38 8.23
CA ASP A 108 -6.22 -2.78 8.66
C ASP A 108 -4.99 -3.46 8.05
N TYR A 109 -4.76 -3.27 6.74
CA TYR A 109 -3.56 -3.75 6.08
C TYR A 109 -2.28 -3.18 6.69
N VAL A 110 -2.22 -1.85 6.91
CA VAL A 110 -1.06 -1.21 7.55
C VAL A 110 -0.83 -1.78 8.95
N MET A 111 -1.88 -1.88 9.77
CA MET A 111 -1.77 -2.45 11.12
C MET A 111 -1.31 -3.91 11.11
N SER A 112 -1.71 -4.70 10.11
CA SER A 112 -1.29 -6.10 9.99
C SER A 112 0.21 -6.29 9.68
N GLN A 113 0.89 -5.25 9.20
CA GLN A 113 2.34 -5.29 8.93
C GLN A 113 3.19 -5.06 10.20
N TYR A 114 2.58 -4.77 11.33
CA TYR A 114 3.25 -4.52 12.61
C TYR A 114 2.83 -5.55 13.66
N PRO A 115 3.67 -5.80 14.68
CA PRO A 115 3.29 -6.67 15.80
C PRO A 115 2.00 -6.20 16.46
N ARG A 116 1.15 -7.14 16.88
CA ARG A 116 -0.12 -6.81 17.53
C ARG A 116 0.08 -5.86 18.71
N GLY A 117 -0.74 -4.80 18.75
CA GLY A 117 -0.74 -3.82 19.83
C GLY A 117 0.29 -2.67 19.69
N THR A 118 1.18 -2.72 18.68
CA THR A 118 2.16 -1.65 18.45
C THR A 118 1.63 -0.52 17.56
N CYS A 119 0.63 -0.81 16.74
CA CYS A 119 -0.01 0.16 15.84
C CYS A 119 -1.48 0.37 16.24
N ARG A 120 -1.94 1.61 16.22
CA ARG A 120 -3.32 2.00 16.52
C ARG A 120 -3.85 2.93 15.44
N CYS A 121 -5.12 2.80 15.11
CA CYS A 121 -5.82 3.70 14.19
C CYS A 121 -6.75 4.63 15.00
N LEU A 122 -6.63 5.94 14.78
CA LEU A 122 -7.58 6.92 15.28
C LEU A 122 -8.54 7.29 14.16
N ILE A 123 -9.83 7.07 14.39
CA ILE A 123 -10.89 7.45 13.45
C ILE A 123 -11.63 8.65 14.04
N VAL A 124 -11.65 9.75 13.30
CA VAL A 124 -12.41 10.96 13.63
C VAL A 124 -13.59 11.06 12.67
N ALA A 125 -14.80 11.07 13.22
CA ALA A 125 -16.04 11.13 12.44
C ALA A 125 -17.06 12.04 13.12
N PRO A 126 -18.02 12.63 12.37
CA PRO A 126 -19.13 13.35 12.96
C PRO A 126 -19.96 12.47 13.89
N LEU A 127 -20.46 13.03 15.00
CA LEU A 127 -21.25 12.28 15.98
C LEU A 127 -22.46 11.58 15.36
N SER A 128 -23.09 12.20 14.37
CA SER A 128 -24.24 11.64 13.62
C SER A 128 -23.93 10.33 12.88
N THR A 129 -22.66 10.03 12.62
CA THR A 129 -22.23 8.76 11.96
C THR A 129 -21.94 7.63 12.95
N LEU A 130 -21.84 7.96 14.25
CA LEU A 130 -21.53 6.99 15.32
C LEU A 130 -22.80 6.39 15.97
N GLN A 131 -23.97 6.92 15.64
CA GLN A 131 -25.26 6.56 16.27
C GLN A 131 -26.12 5.62 15.40
N ARG A 132 -25.53 4.92 14.42
CA ARG A 132 -26.24 3.96 13.58
C ARG A 132 -25.83 2.54 13.86
#